data_b167cd0a6f776e4bd17826bf6b6c7ddd
#
_entry.id   b167cd0a6f776e4bd17826bf6b6c7ddd
#
_cell.length_a   1.000
_cell.length_b   1.000
_cell.length_c   1.000
_cell.angle_alpha   90.00
_cell.angle_beta   90.00
_cell.angle_gamma   90.00
#
_symmetry.space_group_name_H-M   'P 1'
#
loop_
_entity.id
_entity.type
_entity.pdbx_description
1 polymer ?
#
loop_
_entity_poly.entity_id
_entity_poly.type
_entity_poly.pdbx_seq_one_letter_code
_entity_poly.pdbx_strand_id
1 'polypeptide(L)'
;MPLSTSRRLALLTSASLALLAGCGSSADSADAKSTSAKVPVVASTNVYGDIVRSIGADKVDVTSVISDPDQDPHSYEADTQNQLALSKATVVVENGGGYDDFVDRMLKSGHNDSAQVINAVRVSGKTAPKGGELNEHVWYDFPTVARVADRISAALAKADPADAAAFRKNATAFKAELTPLEAKEARIKKEHGGAAVAITEPVPLYMTEASGLVNKTPAAFSEAIEEGDDVSPRILQESLALFSGGKVKVLVYNEQTSGPQTEKSEAAAKAAGIPVVPVTETLPKGEDYLGWMTANVDALASALAK
;
A
#
# COMPACT_ATOMS: atom_id res chain seq x y z
N MET A 1 -22.60 -90.31 -43.33
CA MET A 1 -22.26 -90.40 -44.75
C MET A 1 -21.75 -89.02 -45.20
N PRO A 2 -20.82 -88.98 -46.06
CA PRO A 2 -19.40 -89.38 -45.88
C PRO A 2 -18.45 -88.25 -46.35
N LEU A 3 -17.21 -88.46 -46.05
CA LEU A 3 -15.98 -88.31 -46.84
C LEU A 3 -15.43 -86.94 -47.08
N SER A 4 -14.24 -86.71 -46.65
CA SER A 4 -12.89 -87.06 -47.08
C SER A 4 -12.32 -85.87 -47.91
N THR A 5 -11.16 -85.50 -47.93
CA THR A 5 -9.83 -86.04 -47.89
C THR A 5 -8.82 -84.87 -47.90
N SER A 6 -7.84 -84.92 -47.09
CA SER A 6 -6.38 -85.03 -47.34
C SER A 6 -5.75 -84.10 -48.44
N ARG A 7 -4.72 -83.44 -48.15
CA ARG A 7 -3.31 -83.59 -48.52
C ARG A 7 -2.52 -82.27 -48.56
N ARG A 8 -1.56 -82.21 -47.64
CA ARG A 8 -0.08 -82.26 -47.85
C ARG A 8 0.54 -81.01 -48.50
N LEU A 9 1.38 -80.42 -47.74
CA LEU A 9 2.83 -80.36 -47.80
C LEU A 9 3.39 -79.33 -48.78
N ALA A 10 4.08 -78.37 -48.26
CA ALA A 10 5.47 -78.09 -48.62
C ALA A 10 6.04 -76.91 -47.84
N LEU A 11 7.13 -77.18 -47.22
CA LEU A 11 8.09 -76.19 -46.63
C LEU A 11 8.57 -75.21 -47.72
N LEU A 12 8.78 -74.00 -47.33
CA LEU A 12 9.93 -73.23 -47.80
C LEU A 12 10.21 -72.07 -46.78
N THR A 13 11.37 -72.19 -46.19
CA THR A 13 12.04 -71.20 -45.34
C THR A 13 12.42 -69.97 -46.15
N SER A 14 12.10 -68.79 -45.67
CA SER A 14 12.79 -67.58 -46.07
C SER A 14 12.90 -66.63 -44.88
N ALA A 15 14.12 -66.52 -44.40
CA ALA A 15 14.53 -65.56 -43.40
C ALA A 15 14.43 -64.14 -43.99
N SER A 16 13.66 -63.30 -43.39
CA SER A 16 13.70 -61.85 -43.69
C SER A 16 13.93 -61.04 -42.39
N LEU A 17 15.10 -60.47 -42.35
CA LEU A 17 15.56 -59.52 -41.38
C LEU A 17 14.64 -58.30 -41.41
N ALA A 18 13.81 -58.06 -40.41
CA ALA A 18 13.06 -56.82 -40.25
C ALA A 18 13.80 -55.90 -39.28
N LEU A 19 14.34 -54.82 -39.85
CA LEU A 19 14.85 -53.67 -39.09
C LEU A 19 13.71 -53.03 -38.32
N LEU A 20 13.80 -53.08 -37.02
CA LEU A 20 12.96 -52.28 -36.09
C LEU A 20 13.49 -50.83 -36.15
N ALA A 21 12.83 -50.01 -36.97
CA ALA A 21 12.89 -48.55 -36.82
C ALA A 21 12.10 -48.15 -35.55
N GLY A 22 12.87 -47.86 -34.51
CA GLY A 22 12.28 -47.27 -33.29
C GLY A 22 11.79 -45.85 -33.60
N CYS A 23 10.46 -45.71 -33.68
CA CYS A 23 9.86 -44.39 -33.51
C CYS A 23 10.10 -43.93 -32.08
N GLY A 24 11.11 -43.10 -31.89
CA GLY A 24 11.26 -42.29 -30.70
C GLY A 24 10.08 -41.33 -30.63
N SER A 25 9.09 -41.67 -29.82
CA SER A 25 8.12 -40.69 -29.33
C SER A 25 8.89 -39.67 -28.53
N SER A 26 9.21 -38.54 -29.15
CA SER A 26 9.55 -37.32 -28.43
C SER A 26 8.32 -37.02 -27.57
N ALA A 27 8.37 -37.40 -26.31
CA ALA A 27 7.48 -36.81 -25.31
C ALA A 27 7.86 -35.32 -25.30
N ASP A 28 7.07 -34.53 -25.99
CA ASP A 28 6.94 -33.12 -25.72
C ASP A 28 6.59 -33.04 -24.23
N SER A 29 7.62 -32.82 -23.42
CA SER A 29 7.42 -32.32 -22.07
C SER A 29 6.88 -30.92 -22.27
N ALA A 30 5.56 -30.83 -22.49
CA ALA A 30 4.83 -29.61 -22.23
C ALA A 30 5.18 -29.28 -20.77
N ASP A 31 6.04 -28.30 -20.59
CA ASP A 31 6.24 -27.59 -19.36
C ASP A 31 4.85 -27.06 -18.96
N ALA A 32 4.09 -27.90 -18.28
CA ALA A 32 2.93 -27.45 -17.55
C ALA A 32 3.50 -26.53 -16.49
N LYS A 33 3.59 -25.25 -16.85
CA LYS A 33 3.81 -24.17 -15.92
C LYS A 33 2.73 -24.35 -14.86
N SER A 34 3.08 -25.03 -13.77
CA SER A 34 2.25 -25.10 -12.59
C SER A 34 2.01 -23.66 -12.18
N THR A 35 0.88 -23.11 -12.57
CA THR A 35 0.43 -21.83 -12.03
C THR A 35 0.12 -22.13 -10.57
N SER A 36 1.10 -21.92 -9.70
CA SER A 36 0.89 -21.84 -8.27
C SER A 36 -0.31 -20.92 -8.04
N ALA A 37 -1.25 -21.37 -7.21
CA ALA A 37 -2.38 -20.50 -6.85
C ALA A 37 -1.81 -19.24 -6.21
N LYS A 38 -2.30 -18.08 -6.64
CA LYS A 38 -1.86 -16.79 -6.09
C LYS A 38 -2.15 -16.72 -4.59
N VAL A 39 -1.27 -16.10 -3.84
CA VAL A 39 -1.47 -15.86 -2.41
C VAL A 39 -2.58 -14.82 -2.24
N PRO A 40 -3.72 -15.16 -1.58
CA PRO A 40 -4.78 -14.19 -1.32
C PRO A 40 -4.34 -13.22 -0.22
N VAL A 41 -4.31 -11.94 -0.56
CA VAL A 41 -3.93 -10.85 0.35
C VAL A 41 -5.05 -9.83 0.43
N VAL A 42 -5.36 -9.39 1.65
CA VAL A 42 -6.25 -8.25 1.86
C VAL A 42 -5.46 -7.12 2.49
N ALA A 43 -5.60 -5.94 1.93
CA ALA A 43 -5.05 -4.70 2.47
C ALA A 43 -6.20 -3.79 2.91
N SER A 44 -6.04 -3.08 4.01
CA SER A 44 -7.06 -2.13 4.49
C SER A 44 -7.32 -1.04 3.48
N THR A 45 -6.25 -0.50 2.87
CA THR A 45 -6.32 0.55 1.86
C THR A 45 -5.60 0.16 0.58
N ASN A 46 -5.85 0.91 -0.49
CA ASN A 46 -5.15 0.77 -1.76
C ASN A 46 -3.65 1.12 -1.66
N VAL A 47 -3.25 1.91 -0.66
CA VAL A 47 -1.85 2.23 -0.34
C VAL A 47 -1.06 0.97 -0.03
N TYR A 48 -1.50 0.19 0.97
CA TYR A 48 -0.86 -1.08 1.31
C TYR A 48 -1.07 -2.13 0.22
N GLY A 49 -2.22 -2.09 -0.46
CA GLY A 49 -2.49 -2.96 -1.60
C GLY A 49 -1.48 -2.80 -2.73
N ASP A 50 -1.07 -1.57 -3.02
CA ASP A 50 -0.05 -1.27 -4.04
C ASP A 50 1.34 -1.76 -3.62
N ILE A 51 1.73 -1.51 -2.37
CA ILE A 51 2.99 -2.03 -1.82
C ILE A 51 3.04 -3.56 -1.90
N VAL A 52 1.93 -4.24 -1.57
CA VAL A 52 1.83 -5.71 -1.71
C VAL A 52 1.99 -6.14 -3.16
N ARG A 53 1.32 -5.46 -4.12
CA ARG A 53 1.46 -5.77 -5.56
C ARG A 53 2.89 -5.56 -6.05
N SER A 54 3.56 -4.51 -5.60
CA SER A 54 4.96 -4.23 -5.95
C SER A 54 5.91 -5.35 -5.48
N ILE A 55 5.61 -5.98 -4.35
CA ILE A 55 6.44 -7.06 -3.78
C ILE A 55 6.02 -8.43 -4.31
N GLY A 56 4.72 -8.70 -4.37
CA GLY A 56 4.16 -10.00 -4.74
C GLY A 56 4.06 -10.23 -6.26
N ALA A 57 4.02 -9.15 -7.05
CA ALA A 57 3.85 -9.16 -8.50
C ALA A 57 2.66 -10.05 -8.95
N ASP A 58 2.88 -10.98 -9.87
CA ASP A 58 1.87 -11.90 -10.39
C ASP A 58 1.53 -13.07 -9.45
N LYS A 59 2.20 -13.17 -8.30
CA LYS A 59 2.05 -14.26 -7.33
C LYS A 59 1.02 -13.98 -6.23
N VAL A 60 0.46 -12.80 -6.19
CA VAL A 60 -0.54 -12.39 -5.20
C VAL A 60 -1.88 -12.06 -5.87
N ASP A 61 -2.95 -12.29 -5.12
CA ASP A 61 -4.29 -11.79 -5.44
C ASP A 61 -4.69 -10.80 -4.34
N VAL A 62 -4.68 -9.51 -4.69
CA VAL A 62 -4.78 -8.42 -3.71
C VAL A 62 -6.13 -7.73 -3.79
N THR A 63 -6.87 -7.81 -2.71
CA THR A 63 -8.07 -7.00 -2.46
C THR A 63 -7.72 -5.85 -1.53
N SER A 64 -7.97 -4.62 -1.95
CA SER A 64 -7.93 -3.44 -1.07
C SER A 64 -9.35 -3.13 -0.62
N VAL A 65 -9.58 -3.05 0.70
CA VAL A 65 -10.91 -2.78 1.27
C VAL A 65 -11.36 -1.39 0.88
N ILE A 66 -10.52 -0.40 1.15
CA ILE A 66 -10.72 0.97 0.70
C ILE A 66 -9.88 1.17 -0.55
N SER A 67 -10.54 1.40 -1.68
CA SER A 67 -9.92 1.58 -2.98
C SER A 67 -10.45 2.80 -3.75
N ASP A 68 -11.54 3.39 -3.27
CA ASP A 68 -12.12 4.62 -3.79
C ASP A 68 -11.44 5.81 -3.07
N PRO A 69 -10.79 6.73 -3.79
CA PRO A 69 -10.17 7.89 -3.17
C PRO A 69 -11.16 8.85 -2.49
N ASP A 70 -12.45 8.76 -2.83
CA ASP A 70 -13.50 9.56 -2.20
C ASP A 70 -14.03 8.92 -0.90
N GLN A 71 -13.52 7.74 -0.52
CA GLN A 71 -13.94 7.02 0.67
C GLN A 71 -13.04 7.34 1.85
N ASP A 72 -13.61 7.93 2.90
CA ASP A 72 -12.95 8.21 4.17
C ASP A 72 -12.75 6.90 4.96
N PRO A 73 -11.50 6.55 5.32
CA PRO A 73 -11.21 5.35 6.09
C PRO A 73 -11.80 5.34 7.51
N HIS A 74 -11.88 6.49 8.16
CA HIS A 74 -12.42 6.62 9.53
C HIS A 74 -13.92 6.32 9.60
N SER A 75 -14.66 6.56 8.51
CA SER A 75 -16.10 6.33 8.42
C SER A 75 -16.48 5.03 7.68
N TYR A 76 -15.52 4.14 7.40
CA TYR A 76 -15.77 2.93 6.62
C TYR A 76 -16.69 1.94 7.34
N GLU A 77 -17.75 1.51 6.65
CA GLU A 77 -18.62 0.42 7.07
C GLU A 77 -18.32 -0.86 6.28
N ALA A 78 -18.18 -1.97 7.03
CA ALA A 78 -17.87 -3.27 6.46
C ALA A 78 -18.96 -3.78 5.53
N ASP A 79 -18.58 -4.20 4.31
CA ASP A 79 -19.46 -4.90 3.39
C ASP A 79 -19.21 -6.41 3.36
N THR A 80 -20.18 -7.15 2.81
CA THR A 80 -20.16 -8.61 2.76
C THR A 80 -19.03 -9.16 1.86
N GLN A 81 -18.64 -8.45 0.82
CA GLN A 81 -17.58 -8.89 -0.11
C GLN A 81 -16.22 -8.78 0.56
N ASN A 82 -15.95 -7.67 1.24
CA ASN A 82 -14.73 -7.47 2.00
C ASN A 82 -14.64 -8.44 3.19
N GLN A 83 -15.78 -8.71 3.87
CA GLN A 83 -15.85 -9.75 4.89
C GLN A 83 -15.46 -11.12 4.34
N LEU A 84 -15.96 -11.49 3.15
CA LEU A 84 -15.63 -12.76 2.50
C LEU A 84 -14.15 -12.81 2.07
N ALA A 85 -13.60 -11.70 1.57
CA ALA A 85 -12.18 -11.63 1.20
C ALA A 85 -11.29 -11.82 2.44
N LEU A 86 -11.57 -11.12 3.54
CA LEU A 86 -10.84 -11.26 4.80
C LEU A 86 -10.92 -12.67 5.39
N SER A 87 -12.09 -13.34 5.29
CA SER A 87 -12.25 -14.71 5.79
C SER A 87 -11.37 -15.73 5.05
N LYS A 88 -10.88 -15.41 3.85
CA LYS A 88 -10.05 -16.27 3.00
C LYS A 88 -8.60 -15.79 2.86
N ALA A 89 -8.29 -14.62 3.41
CA ALA A 89 -6.97 -14.04 3.29
C ALA A 89 -5.90 -14.89 3.98
N THR A 90 -4.77 -15.09 3.32
CA THR A 90 -3.57 -15.70 3.90
C THR A 90 -2.69 -14.65 4.57
N VAL A 91 -2.65 -13.44 3.99
CA VAL A 91 -1.93 -12.28 4.53
C VAL A 91 -2.90 -11.12 4.57
N VAL A 92 -2.87 -10.36 5.66
CA VAL A 92 -3.61 -9.13 5.84
C VAL A 92 -2.64 -8.01 6.17
N VAL A 93 -2.78 -6.87 5.51
CA VAL A 93 -2.01 -5.67 5.81
C VAL A 93 -2.98 -4.59 6.23
N GLU A 94 -2.85 -4.14 7.47
CA GLU A 94 -3.61 -3.06 8.07
C GLU A 94 -2.70 -1.93 8.51
N ASN A 95 -3.23 -0.74 8.62
CA ASN A 95 -2.52 0.39 9.20
C ASN A 95 -2.41 0.23 10.72
N GLY A 96 -3.51 0.05 11.40
CA GLY A 96 -3.64 0.09 12.86
C GLY A 96 -3.63 1.51 13.41
N GLY A 97 -3.51 1.63 14.74
CA GLY A 97 -3.46 2.91 15.41
C GLY A 97 -4.81 3.63 15.54
N GLY A 98 -5.91 2.95 15.28
CA GLY A 98 -7.26 3.53 15.26
C GLY A 98 -7.82 3.75 13.84
N TYR A 99 -6.93 3.87 12.86
CA TYR A 99 -7.25 4.23 11.47
C TYR A 99 -8.21 3.24 10.77
N ASP A 100 -8.00 1.95 10.95
CA ASP A 100 -8.71 0.89 10.22
C ASP A 100 -9.17 -0.27 11.11
N ASP A 101 -9.66 0.04 12.30
CA ASP A 101 -10.16 -0.92 13.31
C ASP A 101 -11.27 -1.85 12.77
N PHE A 102 -11.87 -1.50 11.63
CA PHE A 102 -12.83 -2.37 10.96
C PHE A 102 -12.19 -3.69 10.51
N VAL A 103 -10.88 -3.70 10.18
CA VAL A 103 -10.15 -4.91 9.76
C VAL A 103 -10.14 -5.94 10.89
N ASP A 104 -9.75 -5.52 12.10
CA ASP A 104 -9.75 -6.38 13.29
C ASP A 104 -11.15 -6.93 13.60
N ARG A 105 -12.19 -6.08 13.50
CA ARG A 105 -13.59 -6.50 13.70
C ARG A 105 -14.02 -7.54 12.66
N MET A 106 -13.66 -7.33 11.39
CA MET A 106 -14.00 -8.22 10.29
C MET A 106 -13.24 -9.55 10.37
N LEU A 107 -11.97 -9.57 10.72
CA LEU A 107 -11.18 -10.78 10.94
C LEU A 107 -11.79 -11.63 12.06
N LYS A 108 -12.16 -10.99 13.16
CA LYS A 108 -12.79 -11.63 14.31
C LYS A 108 -14.14 -12.27 13.97
N SER A 109 -15.00 -11.55 13.23
CA SER A 109 -16.30 -12.05 12.80
C SER A 109 -16.19 -13.11 11.69
N GLY A 110 -15.16 -13.06 10.86
CA GLY A 110 -14.86 -14.02 9.80
C GLY A 110 -14.15 -15.29 10.28
N HIS A 111 -13.78 -15.36 11.58
CA HIS A 111 -13.05 -16.48 12.18
C HIS A 111 -11.78 -16.88 11.43
N ASN A 112 -11.04 -15.90 10.87
CA ASN A 112 -9.79 -16.17 10.19
C ASN A 112 -8.59 -15.94 11.12
N ASP A 113 -8.44 -16.83 12.10
CA ASP A 113 -7.33 -16.80 13.06
C ASP A 113 -5.98 -17.24 12.45
N SER A 114 -5.99 -17.75 11.21
CA SER A 114 -4.80 -18.23 10.51
C SER A 114 -4.11 -17.18 9.66
N ALA A 115 -4.74 -16.05 9.39
CA ALA A 115 -4.17 -14.97 8.61
C ALA A 115 -2.91 -14.39 9.27
N GLN A 116 -1.90 -14.13 8.45
CA GLN A 116 -0.72 -13.38 8.90
C GLN A 116 -1.03 -11.89 8.84
N VAL A 117 -1.32 -11.27 9.97
CA VAL A 117 -1.65 -9.84 10.06
C VAL A 117 -0.38 -9.00 10.22
N ILE A 118 -0.20 -8.03 9.33
CA ILE A 118 0.86 -7.01 9.38
C ILE A 118 0.19 -5.69 9.73
N ASN A 119 0.46 -5.19 10.93
CA ASN A 119 -0.02 -3.90 11.40
C ASN A 119 1.11 -2.88 11.24
N ALA A 120 0.93 -1.89 10.35
CA ALA A 120 1.97 -0.94 9.96
C ALA A 120 2.40 -0.04 11.12
N VAL A 121 1.46 0.44 11.92
CA VAL A 121 1.76 1.23 13.14
C VAL A 121 2.61 0.42 14.11
N ARG A 122 2.27 -0.84 14.34
CA ARG A 122 3.09 -1.73 15.18
C ARG A 122 4.50 -1.95 14.63
N VAL A 123 4.61 -2.10 13.30
CA VAL A 123 5.91 -2.21 12.60
C VAL A 123 6.71 -0.91 12.68
N SER A 124 6.04 0.23 12.71
CA SER A 124 6.67 1.55 12.85
C SER A 124 7.42 1.70 14.18
N GLY A 125 6.91 1.08 15.24
CA GLY A 125 7.38 1.29 16.60
C GLY A 125 7.12 2.70 17.15
N LYS A 126 6.34 3.50 16.43
CA LYS A 126 5.96 4.85 16.87
C LYS A 126 4.96 4.76 18.03
N THR A 127 4.95 5.76 18.87
CA THR A 127 4.07 5.87 20.04
C THR A 127 3.53 7.28 20.15
N ALA A 128 2.36 7.42 20.75
CA ALA A 128 1.79 8.72 21.02
C ALA A 128 2.77 9.63 21.79
N PRO A 129 2.91 10.89 21.43
CA PRO A 129 3.67 11.86 22.20
C PRO A 129 3.00 12.09 23.57
N LYS A 130 3.76 12.58 24.54
CA LYS A 130 3.22 12.83 25.88
C LYS A 130 2.07 13.86 25.83
N GLY A 131 0.86 13.41 26.12
CA GLY A 131 -0.34 14.27 26.14
C GLY A 131 -0.94 14.58 24.76
N GLY A 132 -0.55 13.86 23.72
CA GLY A 132 -1.15 13.90 22.38
C GLY A 132 -1.53 12.50 21.90
N GLU A 133 -2.10 12.43 20.73
CA GLU A 133 -2.50 11.19 20.06
C GLU A 133 -1.39 10.66 19.15
N LEU A 134 -1.47 9.40 18.82
CA LEU A 134 -0.56 8.79 17.84
C LEU A 134 -1.00 9.25 16.46
N ASN A 135 -0.09 9.84 15.69
CA ASN A 135 -0.33 10.02 14.27
C ASN A 135 -0.20 8.67 13.56
N GLU A 136 -1.28 8.15 13.06
CA GLU A 136 -1.38 6.85 12.39
C GLU A 136 -0.94 6.86 10.93
N HIS A 137 -0.72 8.02 10.31
CA HIS A 137 -0.41 8.17 8.88
C HIS A 137 1.02 7.72 8.54
N VAL A 138 1.38 6.49 9.00
CA VAL A 138 2.75 5.94 8.93
C VAL A 138 3.21 5.61 7.51
N TRP A 139 2.32 5.63 6.53
CA TRP A 139 2.70 5.48 5.11
C TRP A 139 3.38 6.74 4.54
N TYR A 140 3.35 7.87 5.24
CA TYR A 140 4.17 9.04 4.96
C TYR A 140 5.57 8.99 5.60
N ASP A 141 5.89 7.93 6.38
CA ASP A 141 7.21 7.70 6.99
C ASP A 141 7.98 6.62 6.22
N PHE A 142 8.80 7.01 5.25
CA PHE A 142 9.50 6.08 4.35
C PHE A 142 10.31 5.00 5.08
N PRO A 143 11.01 5.29 6.21
CA PRO A 143 11.63 4.24 7.02
C PRO A 143 10.65 3.20 7.56
N THR A 144 9.41 3.59 7.89
CA THR A 144 8.35 2.64 8.28
C THR A 144 7.92 1.80 7.10
N VAL A 145 7.68 2.43 5.95
CA VAL A 145 7.28 1.72 4.71
C VAL A 145 8.33 0.69 4.29
N ALA A 146 9.62 1.01 4.43
CA ALA A 146 10.69 0.03 4.20
C ALA A 146 10.58 -1.20 5.12
N ARG A 147 10.27 -0.99 6.41
CA ARG A 147 10.05 -2.10 7.36
C ARG A 147 8.78 -2.89 7.06
N VAL A 148 7.71 -2.20 6.66
CA VAL A 148 6.44 -2.86 6.23
C VAL A 148 6.69 -3.72 4.99
N ALA A 149 7.45 -3.24 4.00
CA ALA A 149 7.85 -4.01 2.84
C ALA A 149 8.61 -5.29 3.20
N ASP A 150 9.52 -5.23 4.18
CA ASP A 150 10.22 -6.43 4.69
C ASP A 150 9.23 -7.42 5.36
N ARG A 151 8.24 -6.94 6.10
CA ARG A 151 7.21 -7.79 6.72
C ARG A 151 6.31 -8.45 5.69
N ILE A 152 5.89 -7.70 4.66
CA ILE A 152 5.10 -8.22 3.53
C ILE A 152 5.90 -9.32 2.83
N SER A 153 7.16 -9.07 2.47
CA SER A 153 8.03 -10.06 1.83
C SER A 153 8.18 -11.33 2.66
N ALA A 154 8.36 -11.20 3.97
CA ALA A 154 8.47 -12.35 4.87
C ALA A 154 7.17 -13.16 4.97
N ALA A 155 6.01 -12.48 5.04
CA ALA A 155 4.71 -13.12 5.11
C ALA A 155 4.38 -13.86 3.79
N LEU A 156 4.65 -13.24 2.65
CA LEU A 156 4.47 -13.86 1.34
C LEU A 156 5.40 -15.06 1.16
N ALA A 157 6.68 -14.96 1.57
CA ALA A 157 7.64 -16.06 1.52
C ALA A 157 7.24 -17.24 2.41
N LYS A 158 6.53 -17.00 3.51
CA LYS A 158 5.96 -18.06 4.36
C LYS A 158 4.73 -18.70 3.71
N ALA A 159 3.90 -17.89 3.03
CA ALA A 159 2.70 -18.36 2.34
C ALA A 159 3.04 -19.15 1.06
N ASP A 160 4.04 -18.69 0.32
CA ASP A 160 4.56 -19.36 -0.88
C ASP A 160 6.10 -19.45 -0.83
N PRO A 161 6.65 -20.52 -0.24
CA PRO A 161 8.09 -20.72 -0.14
C PRO A 161 8.79 -20.89 -1.49
N ALA A 162 8.08 -21.32 -2.53
CA ALA A 162 8.65 -21.52 -3.86
C ALA A 162 9.07 -20.20 -4.50
N ASP A 163 8.30 -19.15 -4.28
CA ASP A 163 8.54 -17.79 -4.80
C ASP A 163 9.25 -16.86 -3.78
N ALA A 164 9.70 -17.37 -2.64
CA ALA A 164 10.33 -16.59 -1.57
C ALA A 164 11.52 -15.73 -2.02
N ALA A 165 12.31 -16.21 -3.00
CA ALA A 165 13.44 -15.45 -3.53
C ALA A 165 12.99 -14.25 -4.37
N ALA A 166 11.88 -14.39 -5.11
CA ALA A 166 11.29 -13.31 -5.90
C ALA A 166 10.73 -12.21 -4.98
N PHE A 167 10.01 -12.58 -3.93
CA PHE A 167 9.47 -11.61 -2.96
C PHE A 167 10.57 -10.81 -2.27
N ARG A 168 11.66 -11.46 -1.85
CA ARG A 168 12.82 -10.76 -1.26
C ARG A 168 13.49 -9.82 -2.25
N LYS A 169 13.66 -10.25 -3.51
CA LYS A 169 14.24 -9.41 -4.57
C LYS A 169 13.37 -8.17 -4.81
N ASN A 170 12.06 -8.35 -4.94
CA ASN A 170 11.13 -7.26 -5.21
C ASN A 170 11.05 -6.27 -4.03
N ALA A 171 11.01 -6.77 -2.79
CA ALA A 171 11.06 -5.90 -1.60
C ALA A 171 12.37 -5.10 -1.52
N THR A 172 13.50 -5.70 -1.90
CA THR A 172 14.77 -4.99 -1.97
C THR A 172 14.76 -3.90 -3.03
N ALA A 173 14.19 -4.18 -4.20
CA ALA A 173 14.02 -3.19 -5.26
C ALA A 173 13.09 -2.05 -4.83
N PHE A 174 11.92 -2.37 -4.27
CA PHE A 174 10.98 -1.38 -3.76
C PHE A 174 11.63 -0.47 -2.71
N LYS A 175 12.36 -1.03 -1.75
CA LYS A 175 13.08 -0.23 -0.74
C LYS A 175 14.18 0.65 -1.34
N ALA A 176 14.84 0.21 -2.40
CA ALA A 176 15.83 1.03 -3.08
C ALA A 176 15.21 2.29 -3.72
N GLU A 177 13.95 2.19 -4.18
CA GLU A 177 13.20 3.33 -4.72
C GLU A 177 12.70 4.32 -3.64
N LEU A 178 12.68 3.95 -2.35
CA LEU A 178 12.41 4.87 -1.25
C LEU A 178 13.62 5.79 -0.95
N THR A 179 14.85 5.34 -1.21
CA THR A 179 16.06 6.11 -0.94
C THR A 179 16.10 7.49 -1.63
N PRO A 180 15.69 7.64 -2.91
CA PRO A 180 15.57 8.95 -3.53
C PRO A 180 14.57 9.88 -2.84
N LEU A 181 13.48 9.35 -2.27
CA LEU A 181 12.47 10.12 -1.54
C LEU A 181 13.05 10.65 -0.23
N GLU A 182 13.71 9.79 0.56
CA GLU A 182 14.44 10.20 1.77
C GLU A 182 15.52 11.26 1.46
N ALA A 183 16.20 11.13 0.33
CA ALA A 183 17.19 12.12 -0.11
C ALA A 183 16.54 13.47 -0.47
N LYS A 184 15.33 13.47 -1.04
CA LYS A 184 14.57 14.71 -1.30
C LYS A 184 14.15 15.37 0.01
N GLU A 185 13.62 14.62 0.98
CA GLU A 185 13.31 15.15 2.33
C GLU A 185 14.53 15.75 3.01
N ALA A 186 15.67 15.04 2.97
CA ALA A 186 16.93 15.52 3.51
C ALA A 186 17.41 16.82 2.80
N ARG A 187 17.16 16.95 1.51
CA ARG A 187 17.44 18.18 0.75
C ARG A 187 16.55 19.32 1.20
N ILE A 188 15.23 19.12 1.33
CA ILE A 188 14.31 20.13 1.85
C ILE A 188 14.77 20.56 3.24
N LYS A 189 15.11 19.61 4.10
CA LYS A 189 15.64 19.90 5.44
C LYS A 189 16.89 20.75 5.42
N LYS A 190 17.80 20.50 4.49
CA LYS A 190 19.03 21.29 4.34
C LYS A 190 18.76 22.73 3.88
N GLU A 191 17.81 22.90 2.95
CA GLU A 191 17.53 24.18 2.29
C GLU A 191 16.50 25.03 3.06
N HIS A 192 15.54 24.38 3.73
CA HIS A 192 14.38 25.02 4.35
C HIS A 192 14.14 24.61 5.82
N GLY A 193 15.08 23.89 6.45
CA GLY A 193 14.92 23.40 7.82
C GLY A 193 14.55 24.50 8.81
N GLY A 194 13.55 24.26 9.64
CA GLY A 194 12.96 25.20 10.56
C GLY A 194 11.88 26.12 9.96
N ALA A 195 11.62 26.01 8.64
CA ALA A 195 10.53 26.76 8.01
C ALA A 195 9.19 26.28 8.59
N ALA A 196 8.33 27.26 8.89
CA ALA A 196 7.01 27.01 9.45
C ALA A 196 6.02 26.66 8.35
N VAL A 197 5.20 25.62 8.59
CA VAL A 197 4.12 25.19 7.72
C VAL A 197 2.81 25.10 8.51
N ALA A 198 1.68 25.16 7.80
CA ALA A 198 0.38 24.81 8.33
C ALA A 198 -0.11 23.53 7.66
N ILE A 199 -0.97 22.79 8.33
CA ILE A 199 -1.63 21.57 7.86
C ILE A 199 -3.13 21.69 8.11
N THR A 200 -3.95 20.94 7.37
CA THR A 200 -5.38 20.78 7.72
C THR A 200 -5.61 19.60 8.65
N GLU A 201 -4.83 18.54 8.49
CA GLU A 201 -4.87 17.30 9.26
C GLU A 201 -3.48 16.73 9.50
N PRO A 202 -3.30 15.77 10.42
CA PRO A 202 -2.00 15.16 10.73
C PRO A 202 -1.35 14.37 9.58
N VAL A 203 -2.09 14.08 8.50
CA VAL A 203 -1.67 13.26 7.35
C VAL A 203 -0.21 13.48 6.91
N PRO A 204 0.28 14.72 6.64
CA PRO A 204 1.62 14.95 6.11
C PRO A 204 2.71 15.09 7.18
N LEU A 205 2.38 14.90 8.47
CA LEU A 205 3.33 15.25 9.54
C LEU A 205 4.65 14.52 9.44
N TYR A 206 4.66 13.21 9.16
CA TYR A 206 5.93 12.48 9.06
C TYR A 206 6.79 12.97 7.90
N MET A 207 6.21 13.28 6.75
CA MET A 207 6.93 13.86 5.62
C MET A 207 7.46 15.27 5.93
N THR A 208 6.66 16.12 6.59
CA THR A 208 7.08 17.47 6.94
C THR A 208 8.15 17.47 8.04
N GLU A 209 8.06 16.60 9.03
CA GLU A 209 9.06 16.40 10.08
C GLU A 209 10.39 15.86 9.53
N ALA A 210 10.34 14.83 8.66
CA ALA A 210 11.52 14.31 7.97
C ALA A 210 12.21 15.39 7.14
N SER A 211 11.39 16.26 6.52
CA SER A 211 11.85 17.46 5.79
C SER A 211 12.31 18.60 6.71
N GLY A 212 12.33 18.41 8.04
CA GLY A 212 12.80 19.39 9.01
C GLY A 212 11.95 20.65 9.13
N LEU A 213 10.70 20.60 8.69
CA LEU A 213 9.73 21.69 8.78
C LEU A 213 9.04 21.70 10.15
N VAL A 214 8.47 22.85 10.52
CA VAL A 214 7.83 23.03 11.82
C VAL A 214 6.35 23.31 11.60
N ASN A 215 5.50 22.35 11.94
CA ASN A 215 4.06 22.58 11.95
C ASN A 215 3.67 23.62 13.01
N LYS A 216 2.85 24.59 12.61
CA LYS A 216 2.34 25.67 13.47
C LYS A 216 0.83 25.59 13.68
N THR A 217 0.15 24.69 13.00
CA THR A 217 -1.29 24.46 13.19
C THR A 217 -1.52 24.01 14.64
N PRO A 218 -2.47 24.61 15.36
CA PRO A 218 -2.87 24.09 16.66
C PRO A 218 -3.35 22.61 16.52
N ALA A 219 -2.85 21.72 17.37
CA ALA A 219 -3.26 20.31 17.34
C ALA A 219 -4.79 20.17 17.42
N ALA A 220 -5.44 20.93 18.29
CA ALA A 220 -6.90 20.94 18.42
C ALA A 220 -7.65 21.38 17.13
N PHE A 221 -6.97 21.94 16.12
CA PHE A 221 -7.55 22.18 14.79
C PHE A 221 -7.47 20.93 13.94
N SER A 222 -6.25 20.41 13.75
CA SER A 222 -6.00 19.29 12.84
C SER A 222 -6.64 17.98 13.34
N GLU A 223 -6.62 17.73 14.64
CA GLU A 223 -7.29 16.57 15.27
C GLU A 223 -8.81 16.67 15.13
N ALA A 224 -9.44 17.83 15.37
CA ALA A 224 -10.88 17.99 15.22
C ALA A 224 -11.33 17.80 13.76
N ILE A 225 -10.53 18.25 12.76
CA ILE A 225 -10.84 18.02 11.35
C ILE A 225 -10.76 16.52 11.02
N GLU A 226 -9.73 15.83 11.49
CA GLU A 226 -9.51 14.40 11.28
C GLU A 226 -10.65 13.55 11.86
N GLU A 227 -11.10 13.89 13.07
CA GLU A 227 -12.21 13.20 13.76
C GLU A 227 -13.60 13.59 13.23
N GLY A 228 -13.67 14.52 12.25
CA GLY A 228 -14.94 15.03 11.72
C GLY A 228 -15.71 15.93 12.71
N ASP A 229 -15.03 16.45 13.72
CA ASP A 229 -15.60 17.31 14.75
C ASP A 229 -15.58 18.79 14.36
N ASP A 230 -16.47 19.57 14.97
CA ASP A 230 -16.51 21.02 14.79
C ASP A 230 -15.36 21.72 15.52
N VAL A 231 -14.52 22.42 14.74
CA VAL A 231 -13.44 23.26 15.29
C VAL A 231 -14.05 24.47 16.01
N SER A 232 -13.67 24.72 17.26
CA SER A 232 -14.15 25.87 18.02
C SER A 232 -13.75 27.19 17.34
N PRO A 233 -14.59 28.26 17.42
CA PRO A 233 -14.31 29.54 16.78
C PRO A 233 -12.94 30.15 17.14
N ARG A 234 -12.50 29.96 18.38
CA ARG A 234 -11.17 30.44 18.86
C ARG A 234 -10.03 29.71 18.14
N ILE A 235 -10.09 28.39 18.07
CA ILE A 235 -9.07 27.56 17.41
C ILE A 235 -9.04 27.83 15.91
N LEU A 236 -10.20 27.98 15.27
CA LEU A 236 -10.27 28.37 13.85
C LEU A 236 -9.61 29.72 13.62
N GLN A 237 -9.86 30.73 14.47
CA GLN A 237 -9.20 32.04 14.37
C GLN A 237 -7.69 31.96 14.56
N GLU A 238 -7.22 31.16 15.51
CA GLU A 238 -5.79 30.90 15.73
C GLU A 238 -5.15 30.28 14.49
N SER A 239 -5.78 29.29 13.86
CA SER A 239 -5.32 28.65 12.63
C SER A 239 -5.30 29.64 11.45
N LEU A 240 -6.36 30.41 11.23
CA LEU A 240 -6.43 31.41 10.17
C LEU A 240 -5.40 32.52 10.34
N ALA A 241 -5.04 32.88 11.58
CA ALA A 241 -4.01 33.90 11.87
C ALA A 241 -2.60 33.44 11.47
N LEU A 242 -2.37 32.16 11.18
CA LEU A 242 -1.11 31.64 10.64
C LEU A 242 -0.81 32.18 9.23
N PHE A 243 -1.85 32.46 8.45
CA PHE A 243 -1.71 32.94 7.07
C PHE A 243 -1.45 34.45 6.98
N SER A 244 -1.43 35.17 8.11
CA SER A 244 -1.13 36.57 8.14
C SER A 244 0.31 36.85 8.57
N GLY A 245 0.95 37.80 7.87
CA GLY A 245 2.29 38.31 8.24
C GLY A 245 3.44 37.30 8.04
N GLY A 246 3.30 36.33 7.15
CA GLY A 246 4.36 35.41 6.76
C GLY A 246 4.75 34.41 7.85
N LYS A 247 3.83 34.07 8.76
CA LYS A 247 4.07 33.12 9.85
C LYS A 247 4.31 31.69 9.39
N VAL A 248 3.72 31.29 8.26
CA VAL A 248 3.93 30.00 7.61
C VAL A 248 4.26 30.20 6.13
N LYS A 249 5.00 29.27 5.55
CA LYS A 249 5.45 29.29 4.17
C LYS A 249 4.55 28.51 3.22
N VAL A 250 3.87 27.49 3.72
CA VAL A 250 3.06 26.56 2.95
C VAL A 250 1.88 26.11 3.81
N LEU A 251 0.74 25.91 3.18
CA LEU A 251 -0.35 25.10 3.73
C LEU A 251 -0.32 23.72 3.05
N VAL A 252 -0.19 22.64 3.81
CA VAL A 252 -0.39 21.28 3.30
C VAL A 252 -1.83 20.88 3.62
N TYR A 253 -2.59 20.58 2.58
CA TYR A 253 -4.04 20.48 2.59
C TYR A 253 -4.48 19.03 2.24
N ASN A 254 -5.21 18.37 3.13
CA ASN A 254 -5.85 17.11 2.78
C ASN A 254 -7.10 17.37 1.91
N GLU A 255 -7.07 16.89 0.66
CA GLU A 255 -8.18 17.11 -0.29
C GLU A 255 -9.37 16.17 -0.02
N GLN A 256 -9.17 15.09 0.72
CA GLN A 256 -10.22 14.09 0.97
C GLN A 256 -11.18 14.48 2.10
N THR A 257 -10.74 15.34 3.03
CA THR A 257 -11.56 15.86 4.14
C THR A 257 -11.83 17.35 3.96
N SER A 258 -12.45 17.69 2.82
CA SER A 258 -12.85 19.05 2.53
C SER A 258 -14.14 19.42 3.29
N GLY A 259 -14.11 20.55 3.99
CA GLY A 259 -15.24 21.07 4.75
C GLY A 259 -15.12 22.57 5.00
N PRO A 260 -16.17 23.21 5.59
CA PRO A 260 -16.21 24.66 5.73
C PRO A 260 -15.01 25.29 6.47
N GLN A 261 -14.39 24.56 7.41
CA GLN A 261 -13.24 25.05 8.17
C GLN A 261 -11.93 24.90 7.37
N THR A 262 -11.74 23.78 6.68
CA THR A 262 -10.56 23.55 5.83
C THR A 262 -10.59 24.45 4.59
N GLU A 263 -11.75 24.64 3.95
CA GLU A 263 -11.95 25.58 2.85
C GLU A 263 -11.63 27.04 3.24
N LYS A 264 -11.98 27.46 4.46
CA LYS A 264 -11.60 28.78 4.98
C LYS A 264 -10.08 28.91 5.14
N SER A 265 -9.43 27.85 5.61
CA SER A 265 -7.97 27.82 5.74
C SER A 265 -7.29 27.89 4.37
N GLU A 266 -7.78 27.16 3.39
CA GLU A 266 -7.30 27.18 2.01
C GLU A 266 -7.51 28.57 1.37
N ALA A 267 -8.70 29.15 1.50
CA ALA A 267 -9.00 30.49 1.00
C ALA A 267 -8.11 31.56 1.65
N ALA A 268 -7.87 31.47 2.96
CA ALA A 268 -7.00 32.42 3.68
C ALA A 268 -5.53 32.28 3.22
N ALA A 269 -5.02 31.07 3.01
CA ALA A 269 -3.69 30.84 2.48
C ALA A 269 -3.54 31.42 1.06
N LYS A 270 -4.50 31.14 0.17
CA LYS A 270 -4.52 31.67 -1.21
C LYS A 270 -4.58 33.21 -1.22
N ALA A 271 -5.43 33.80 -0.38
CA ALA A 271 -5.54 35.29 -0.26
C ALA A 271 -4.26 35.91 0.25
N ALA A 272 -3.48 35.24 1.06
CA ALA A 272 -2.18 35.70 1.56
C ALA A 272 -1.02 35.39 0.61
N GLY A 273 -1.26 34.76 -0.55
CA GLY A 273 -0.23 34.32 -1.49
C GLY A 273 0.62 33.16 -0.99
N ILE A 274 0.13 32.42 0.01
CA ILE A 274 0.82 31.24 0.56
C ILE A 274 0.48 30.04 -0.32
N PRO A 275 1.48 29.29 -0.82
CA PRO A 275 1.26 28.08 -1.59
C PRO A 275 0.45 27.04 -0.80
N VAL A 276 -0.47 26.38 -1.51
CA VAL A 276 -1.22 25.22 -1.00
C VAL A 276 -0.69 23.98 -1.69
N VAL A 277 -0.31 22.98 -0.91
CA VAL A 277 0.16 21.67 -1.38
C VAL A 277 -0.91 20.65 -1.03
N PRO A 278 -1.57 20.04 -2.04
CA PRO A 278 -2.54 19.00 -1.81
C PRO A 278 -1.85 17.70 -1.38
N VAL A 279 -2.49 16.98 -0.47
CA VAL A 279 -2.16 15.61 -0.08
C VAL A 279 -3.43 14.79 0.05
N THR A 280 -3.30 13.47 0.06
CA THR A 280 -4.40 12.53 0.25
C THR A 280 -3.99 11.43 1.22
N GLU A 281 -4.96 10.70 1.77
CA GLU A 281 -4.74 9.54 2.65
C GLU A 281 -4.70 8.24 1.86
N THR A 282 -5.45 8.18 0.78
CA THR A 282 -5.53 7.03 -0.11
C THR A 282 -4.80 7.31 -1.41
N LEU A 283 -4.38 6.23 -2.07
CA LEU A 283 -3.65 6.31 -3.34
C LEU A 283 -4.56 6.85 -4.44
N PRO A 284 -4.20 7.96 -5.10
CA PRO A 284 -4.96 8.52 -6.21
C PRO A 284 -5.11 7.53 -7.36
N LYS A 285 -6.19 7.67 -8.12
CA LYS A 285 -6.50 6.77 -9.22
C LYS A 285 -5.41 6.79 -10.31
N GLY A 286 -4.83 5.64 -10.58
CA GLY A 286 -3.83 5.46 -11.64
C GLY A 286 -2.40 5.72 -11.21
N GLU A 287 -2.19 6.11 -9.97
CA GLU A 287 -0.87 6.25 -9.37
C GLU A 287 -0.43 4.96 -8.68
N ASP A 288 0.89 4.81 -8.53
CA ASP A 288 1.50 3.87 -7.60
C ASP A 288 2.03 4.62 -6.36
N TYR A 289 2.34 3.88 -5.31
CA TYR A 289 2.80 4.46 -4.05
C TYR A 289 4.03 5.36 -4.23
N LEU A 290 5.03 4.91 -5.00
CA LEU A 290 6.29 5.62 -5.19
C LEU A 290 6.11 6.90 -6.01
N GLY A 291 5.31 6.84 -7.07
CA GLY A 291 4.94 7.98 -7.91
C GLY A 291 4.18 9.04 -7.11
N TRP A 292 3.16 8.61 -6.37
CA TRP A 292 2.36 9.49 -5.52
C TRP A 292 3.21 10.19 -4.44
N MET A 293 4.02 9.44 -3.68
CA MET A 293 4.90 10.03 -2.67
C MET A 293 5.97 10.93 -3.28
N THR A 294 6.47 10.60 -4.48
CA THR A 294 7.38 11.47 -5.22
C THR A 294 6.72 12.80 -5.54
N ALA A 295 5.49 12.77 -6.04
CA ALA A 295 4.73 13.97 -6.37
C ALA A 295 4.48 14.85 -5.12
N ASN A 296 4.13 14.23 -3.98
CA ASN A 296 3.92 14.93 -2.71
C ASN A 296 5.19 15.67 -2.23
N VAL A 297 6.33 14.97 -2.21
CA VAL A 297 7.61 15.60 -1.78
C VAL A 297 8.05 16.68 -2.75
N ASP A 298 7.89 16.48 -4.07
CA ASP A 298 8.26 17.46 -5.09
C ASP A 298 7.35 18.70 -5.05
N ALA A 299 6.06 18.53 -4.79
CA ALA A 299 5.11 19.63 -4.59
C ALA A 299 5.49 20.46 -3.36
N LEU A 300 5.83 19.80 -2.24
CA LEU A 300 6.29 20.47 -1.03
C LEU A 300 7.58 21.28 -1.27
N ALA A 301 8.58 20.66 -1.92
CA ALA A 301 9.83 21.34 -2.28
C ALA A 301 9.58 22.57 -3.16
N SER A 302 8.71 22.42 -4.18
CA SER A 302 8.37 23.51 -5.12
C SER A 302 7.63 24.64 -4.43
N ALA A 303 6.78 24.36 -3.47
CA ALA A 303 6.04 25.35 -2.68
C ALA A 303 6.97 26.15 -1.76
N LEU A 304 7.95 25.52 -1.14
CA LEU A 304 8.93 26.16 -0.25
C LEU A 304 9.94 27.06 -0.99
N ALA A 305 10.14 26.83 -2.29
CA ALA A 305 11.04 27.64 -3.13
C ALA A 305 10.44 28.97 -3.61
N LYS A 306 9.13 29.21 -3.39
CA LYS A 306 8.42 30.46 -3.73
C LYS A 306 8.54 31.46 -2.61
#